data_baf9f1d5c8e38a0c19aabd8d4e01307d
#
_entry.id   baf9f1d5c8e38a0c19aabd8d4e01307d
#
_cell.length_a   1.000
_cell.length_b   1.000
_cell.length_c   1.000
_cell.angle_alpha   90.00
_cell.angle_beta   90.00
_cell.angle_gamma   90.00
#
_symmetry.space_group_name_H-M   'P 1'
#
loop_
_entity.id
_entity.type
_entity.pdbx_description
1 polymer ?
#
loop_
_entity_poly.entity_id
_entity_poly.type
_entity_poly.pdbx_seq_one_letter_code
_entity_poly.pdbx_strand_id
1 'polypeptide(L)'
;DMFQGFQLIHSLGGGTGSGLGTNLLSKLREEYPDRMLATWSVLPSPKVSDTVVEPYNATLSFHQLVENADLSFCLDNQALYDICQRTLRTESPRYDDLNTLISYAMSGCSTTLRFPGQLNSDLRKLGVNMIPFPRLHFFTCGYAPLVASSLQSYQALNVPQLVQQGFSPHNNMAAIDPRSGKYLTVAAI
;
A
#
# COMPACT_ATOMS: atom_id res chain seq x y z
N ASP A 1 -0.53 3.36 28.18
CA ASP A 1 -1.36 3.28 26.97
C ASP A 1 -0.48 3.11 25.75
N MET A 2 -0.51 1.91 25.16
CA MET A 2 0.33 1.54 24.01
C MET A 2 -0.35 1.80 22.65
N PHE A 3 -1.48 2.51 22.66
CA PHE A 3 -2.22 2.83 21.45
C PHE A 3 -1.44 3.82 20.56
N GLN A 4 -1.05 3.41 19.36
CA GLN A 4 -0.27 4.22 18.43
C GLN A 4 -1.14 4.98 17.42
N GLY A 5 -2.22 4.38 16.96
CA GLY A 5 -3.05 5.00 15.95
C GLY A 5 -4.02 4.05 15.28
N PHE A 6 -4.59 4.51 14.18
CA PHE A 6 -5.59 3.79 13.40
C PHE A 6 -5.05 3.42 12.02
N GLN A 7 -5.53 2.31 11.49
CA GLN A 7 -5.35 1.93 10.09
C GLN A 7 -6.71 1.84 9.42
N LEU A 8 -6.92 2.64 8.38
CA LEU A 8 -8.13 2.66 7.58
C LEU A 8 -7.89 1.96 6.25
N ILE A 9 -8.70 0.96 5.95
CA ILE A 9 -8.66 0.23 4.68
C ILE A 9 -9.91 0.60 3.88
N HIS A 10 -9.74 1.17 2.70
CA HIS A 10 -10.83 1.64 1.88
C HIS A 10 -10.48 1.70 0.40
N SER A 11 -11.52 1.77 -0.46
CA SER A 11 -11.39 2.08 -1.87
C SER A 11 -11.75 3.55 -2.12
N LEU A 12 -11.04 4.21 -3.03
CA LEU A 12 -11.30 5.60 -3.41
C LEU A 12 -12.30 5.74 -4.57
N GLY A 13 -12.59 4.65 -5.28
CA GLY A 13 -13.50 4.67 -6.44
C GLY A 13 -14.97 4.60 -6.05
N GLY A 14 -15.31 3.89 -4.99
CA GLY A 14 -16.69 3.72 -4.52
C GLY A 14 -17.18 4.88 -3.64
N GLY A 15 -18.49 5.01 -3.48
CA GLY A 15 -19.11 6.07 -2.66
C GLY A 15 -18.83 5.91 -1.16
N THR A 16 -18.94 4.70 -0.64
CA THR A 16 -18.75 4.43 0.80
C THR A 16 -17.28 4.59 1.20
N GLY A 17 -16.36 3.93 0.50
CA GLY A 17 -14.93 4.00 0.83
C GLY A 17 -14.34 5.41 0.64
N SER A 18 -14.78 6.14 -0.37
CA SER A 18 -14.36 7.52 -0.59
C SER A 18 -15.05 8.50 0.36
N GLY A 19 -16.39 8.56 0.33
CA GLY A 19 -17.16 9.55 1.09
C GLY A 19 -17.16 9.29 2.60
N LEU A 20 -17.70 8.14 3.02
CA LEU A 20 -17.74 7.78 4.45
C LEU A 20 -16.35 7.53 5.00
N GLY A 21 -15.46 6.87 4.23
CA GLY A 21 -14.09 6.59 4.67
C GLY A 21 -13.31 7.87 4.98
N THR A 22 -13.35 8.87 4.11
CA THR A 22 -12.65 10.14 4.34
C THR A 22 -13.31 11.00 5.42
N ASN A 23 -14.65 10.94 5.56
CA ASN A 23 -15.35 11.60 6.67
C ASN A 23 -14.95 10.97 8.01
N LEU A 24 -14.88 9.63 8.09
CA LEU A 24 -14.38 8.93 9.27
C LEU A 24 -12.95 9.35 9.61
N LEU A 25 -12.08 9.45 8.58
CA LEU A 25 -10.71 9.91 8.76
C LEU A 25 -10.65 11.32 9.36
N SER A 26 -11.47 12.24 8.87
CA SER A 26 -11.57 13.60 9.41
C SER A 26 -12.04 13.60 10.88
N LYS A 27 -13.04 12.79 11.21
CA LYS A 27 -13.53 12.65 12.59
C LYS A 27 -12.49 12.04 13.53
N LEU A 28 -11.75 11.04 13.06
CA LEU A 28 -10.65 10.46 13.84
C LEU A 28 -9.55 11.49 14.09
N ARG A 29 -9.25 12.35 13.11
CA ARG A 29 -8.27 13.44 13.30
C ARG A 29 -8.76 14.48 14.29
N GLU A 30 -10.04 14.83 14.32
CA GLU A 30 -10.63 15.74 15.30
C GLU A 30 -10.55 15.18 16.73
N GLU A 31 -10.92 13.90 16.92
CA GLU A 31 -10.94 13.24 18.22
C GLU A 31 -9.55 12.85 18.74
N TYR A 32 -8.65 12.47 17.84
CA TYR A 32 -7.31 11.96 18.15
C TYR A 32 -6.22 12.67 17.34
N PRO A 33 -5.97 13.96 17.57
CA PRO A 33 -5.03 14.74 16.78
C PRO A 33 -3.58 14.25 16.87
N ASP A 34 -3.20 13.65 18.00
CA ASP A 34 -1.84 13.20 18.30
C ASP A 34 -1.56 11.75 17.84
N ARG A 35 -2.57 11.03 17.37
CA ARG A 35 -2.44 9.63 16.97
C ARG A 35 -2.16 9.50 15.49
N MET A 36 -1.41 8.47 15.13
CA MET A 36 -1.08 8.19 13.73
C MET A 36 -2.30 7.66 12.99
N LEU A 37 -2.54 8.21 11.80
CA LEU A 37 -3.58 7.76 10.88
C LEU A 37 -2.93 7.23 9.61
N ALA A 38 -2.92 5.91 9.45
CA ALA A 38 -2.45 5.24 8.25
C ALA A 38 -3.64 4.80 7.39
N THR A 39 -3.55 4.97 6.08
CA THR A 39 -4.58 4.50 5.15
C THR A 39 -4.00 3.52 4.14
N TRP A 40 -4.77 2.48 3.84
CA TRP A 40 -4.54 1.54 2.76
C TRP A 40 -5.61 1.78 1.71
N SER A 41 -5.24 2.53 0.69
CA SER A 41 -6.20 3.09 -0.27
C SER A 41 -6.07 2.38 -1.61
N VAL A 42 -7.16 1.74 -2.04
CA VAL A 42 -7.25 1.13 -3.37
C VAL A 42 -7.66 2.22 -4.36
N LEU A 43 -6.76 2.49 -5.30
CA LEU A 43 -6.95 3.49 -6.34
C LEU A 43 -7.83 2.95 -7.47
N PRO A 44 -8.70 3.77 -8.08
CA PRO A 44 -9.41 3.37 -9.28
C PRO A 44 -8.45 3.16 -10.44
N SER A 45 -8.65 2.09 -11.20
CA SER A 45 -7.87 1.78 -12.39
C SER A 45 -8.63 2.21 -13.64
N PRO A 46 -7.97 2.83 -14.64
CA PRO A 46 -8.62 3.19 -15.90
C PRO A 46 -9.04 1.98 -16.74
N LYS A 47 -8.47 0.80 -16.47
CA LYS A 47 -8.76 -0.43 -17.23
C LYS A 47 -9.85 -1.31 -16.62
N VAL A 48 -10.04 -1.22 -15.30
CA VAL A 48 -10.96 -2.06 -14.52
C VAL A 48 -11.84 -1.11 -13.71
N SER A 49 -12.81 -0.49 -14.36
CA SER A 49 -13.75 0.42 -13.72
C SER A 49 -15.18 0.01 -14.06
N ASP A 50 -15.98 -0.24 -13.03
CA ASP A 50 -17.41 -0.53 -13.16
C ASP A 50 -18.27 0.73 -13.07
N THR A 51 -17.73 1.85 -12.59
CA THR A 51 -18.46 3.11 -12.37
C THR A 51 -17.80 4.30 -13.06
N VAL A 52 -18.63 5.10 -13.73
CA VAL A 52 -18.17 6.28 -14.49
C VAL A 52 -17.66 7.41 -13.59
N VAL A 53 -18.12 7.46 -12.34
CA VAL A 53 -17.84 8.55 -11.38
C VAL A 53 -16.60 8.30 -10.49
N GLU A 54 -15.90 7.21 -10.70
CA GLU A 54 -14.69 6.87 -9.91
C GLU A 54 -13.63 7.99 -9.88
N PRO A 55 -13.30 8.68 -10.99
CA PRO A 55 -12.34 9.78 -10.97
C PRO A 55 -12.75 10.93 -10.05
N TYR A 56 -14.04 11.27 -10.03
CA TYR A 56 -14.56 12.32 -9.14
C TYR A 56 -14.43 11.93 -7.68
N ASN A 57 -14.87 10.71 -7.34
CA ASN A 57 -14.76 10.17 -5.99
C ASN A 57 -13.31 10.15 -5.50
N ALA A 58 -12.39 9.68 -6.34
CA ALA A 58 -10.98 9.63 -6.02
C ALA A 58 -10.37 11.01 -5.81
N THR A 59 -10.65 11.97 -6.70
CA THR A 59 -10.11 13.32 -6.61
C THR A 59 -10.54 14.03 -5.33
N LEU A 60 -11.82 13.94 -4.98
CA LEU A 60 -12.35 14.51 -3.74
C LEU A 60 -11.76 13.82 -2.49
N SER A 61 -11.54 12.51 -2.57
CA SER A 61 -10.95 11.74 -1.47
C SER A 61 -9.48 12.09 -1.26
N PHE A 62 -8.71 12.30 -2.32
CA PHE A 62 -7.30 12.71 -2.21
C PHE A 62 -7.13 14.00 -1.45
N HIS A 63 -8.03 14.97 -1.65
CA HIS A 63 -7.99 16.21 -0.89
C HIS A 63 -8.07 15.95 0.62
N GLN A 64 -8.98 15.07 1.05
CA GLN A 64 -9.14 14.70 2.45
C GLN A 64 -7.96 13.86 2.98
N LEU A 65 -7.41 12.97 2.16
CA LEU A 65 -6.23 12.17 2.53
C LEU A 65 -5.00 13.05 2.74
N VAL A 66 -4.77 14.04 1.88
CA VAL A 66 -3.64 14.96 2.01
C VAL A 66 -3.71 15.76 3.31
N GLU A 67 -4.90 16.16 3.74
CA GLU A 67 -5.08 16.97 4.94
C GLU A 67 -5.09 16.14 6.25
N ASN A 68 -5.67 14.94 6.23
CA ASN A 68 -5.98 14.21 7.46
C ASN A 68 -5.14 12.93 7.68
N ALA A 69 -4.59 12.32 6.63
CA ALA A 69 -3.78 11.12 6.80
C ALA A 69 -2.31 11.46 7.08
N ASP A 70 -1.64 10.63 7.88
CA ASP A 70 -0.19 10.72 8.10
C ASP A 70 0.59 9.83 7.13
N LEU A 71 0.06 8.63 6.84
CA LEU A 71 0.65 7.63 5.96
C LEU A 71 -0.43 7.12 5.00
N SER A 72 -0.20 7.16 3.70
CA SER A 72 -1.16 6.64 2.71
C SER A 72 -0.47 5.66 1.78
N PHE A 73 -0.81 4.37 1.95
CA PHE A 73 -0.34 3.30 1.08
C PHE A 73 -1.29 3.15 -0.11
N CYS A 74 -0.75 3.34 -1.31
CA CYS A 74 -1.51 3.30 -2.55
C CYS A 74 -1.43 1.92 -3.18
N LEU A 75 -2.59 1.33 -3.47
CA LEU A 75 -2.74 0.03 -4.09
C LEU A 75 -3.55 0.17 -5.38
N ASP A 76 -3.17 -0.55 -6.42
CA ASP A 76 -3.89 -0.59 -7.69
C ASP A 76 -4.28 -2.02 -8.05
N ASN A 77 -5.59 -2.26 -8.21
CA ASN A 77 -6.10 -3.59 -8.56
C ASN A 77 -5.51 -4.10 -9.88
N GLN A 78 -5.29 -3.23 -10.87
CA GLN A 78 -4.69 -3.65 -12.14
C GLN A 78 -3.26 -4.19 -11.95
N ALA A 79 -2.44 -3.52 -11.15
CA ALA A 79 -1.11 -3.98 -10.83
C ALA A 79 -1.14 -5.33 -10.10
N LEU A 80 -2.08 -5.51 -9.18
CA LEU A 80 -2.27 -6.78 -8.47
C LEU A 80 -2.70 -7.91 -9.42
N TYR A 81 -3.62 -7.65 -10.36
CA TYR A 81 -3.98 -8.62 -11.40
C TYR A 81 -2.78 -9.00 -12.26
N ASP A 82 -2.00 -8.03 -12.68
CA ASP A 82 -0.78 -8.27 -13.47
C ASP A 82 0.25 -9.12 -12.71
N ILE A 83 0.40 -8.91 -11.40
CA ILE A 83 1.24 -9.74 -10.52
C ILE A 83 0.70 -11.17 -10.48
N CYS A 84 -0.60 -11.36 -10.24
CA CYS A 84 -1.19 -12.70 -10.17
C CYS A 84 -1.01 -13.47 -11.49
N GLN A 85 -1.21 -12.82 -12.63
CA GLN A 85 -1.12 -13.48 -13.93
C GLN A 85 0.33 -13.75 -14.36
N ARG A 86 1.20 -12.74 -14.24
CA ARG A 86 2.58 -12.82 -14.77
C ARG A 86 3.52 -13.52 -13.81
N THR A 87 3.47 -13.17 -12.53
CA THR A 87 4.43 -13.64 -11.53
C THR A 87 3.95 -14.92 -10.86
N LEU A 88 2.71 -14.97 -10.41
CA LEU A 88 2.14 -16.15 -9.75
C LEU A 88 1.56 -17.18 -10.73
N ARG A 89 1.38 -16.79 -11.99
CA ARG A 89 0.86 -17.66 -13.09
C ARG A 89 -0.52 -18.25 -12.76
N THR A 90 -1.37 -17.48 -12.11
CA THR A 90 -2.75 -17.86 -11.84
C THR A 90 -3.59 -17.60 -13.09
N GLU A 91 -4.24 -18.64 -13.65
CA GLU A 91 -5.01 -18.52 -14.91
C GLU A 91 -6.22 -17.60 -14.77
N SER A 92 -6.89 -17.62 -13.63
CA SER A 92 -8.08 -16.82 -13.36
C SER A 92 -8.00 -16.20 -11.96
N PRO A 93 -7.29 -15.05 -11.80
CA PRO A 93 -7.18 -14.40 -10.50
C PRO A 93 -8.54 -13.91 -10.00
N ARG A 94 -8.82 -14.16 -8.72
CA ARG A 94 -10.01 -13.68 -8.01
C ARG A 94 -9.62 -12.59 -7.02
N TYR A 95 -10.62 -11.90 -6.50
CA TYR A 95 -10.40 -10.89 -5.45
C TYR A 95 -9.68 -11.44 -4.22
N ASP A 96 -9.90 -12.72 -3.87
CA ASP A 96 -9.19 -13.37 -2.76
C ASP A 96 -7.68 -13.46 -2.98
N ASP A 97 -7.26 -13.67 -4.23
CA ASP A 97 -5.83 -13.71 -4.59
C ASP A 97 -5.20 -12.31 -4.46
N LEU A 98 -5.92 -11.27 -4.91
CA LEU A 98 -5.49 -9.88 -4.73
C LEU A 98 -5.41 -9.50 -3.24
N ASN A 99 -6.42 -9.86 -2.47
CA ASN A 99 -6.46 -9.62 -1.02
C ASN A 99 -5.31 -10.31 -0.30
N THR A 100 -4.91 -11.49 -0.76
CA THR A 100 -3.74 -12.21 -0.22
C THR A 100 -2.45 -11.41 -0.45
N LEU A 101 -2.25 -10.84 -1.64
CA LEU A 101 -1.09 -9.99 -1.93
C LEU A 101 -1.08 -8.72 -1.06
N ILE A 102 -2.23 -8.08 -0.91
CA ILE A 102 -2.39 -6.91 -0.03
C ILE A 102 -2.05 -7.29 1.41
N SER A 103 -2.53 -8.46 1.87
CA SER A 103 -2.24 -8.96 3.22
C SER A 103 -0.75 -9.18 3.46
N TYR A 104 -0.01 -9.65 2.47
CA TYR A 104 1.45 -9.78 2.58
C TYR A 104 2.12 -8.41 2.75
N ALA A 105 1.72 -7.40 1.98
CA ALA A 105 2.25 -6.05 2.13
C ALA A 105 1.91 -5.46 3.51
N MET A 106 0.67 -5.58 3.95
CA MET A 106 0.23 -5.09 5.27
C MET A 106 0.97 -5.81 6.41
N SER A 107 1.13 -7.13 6.29
CA SER A 107 1.89 -7.93 7.26
C SER A 107 3.36 -7.52 7.29
N GLY A 108 3.98 -7.29 6.13
CA GLY A 108 5.34 -6.81 6.02
C GLY A 108 5.53 -5.45 6.69
N CYS A 109 4.72 -4.47 6.33
CA CYS A 109 4.78 -3.12 6.92
C CYS A 109 4.54 -3.11 8.43
N SER A 110 3.68 -4.01 8.95
CA SER A 110 3.41 -4.12 10.38
C SER A 110 4.39 -5.02 11.14
N THR A 111 5.32 -5.68 10.46
CA THR A 111 6.30 -6.58 11.10
C THR A 111 7.12 -5.87 12.17
N THR A 112 7.52 -4.64 11.90
CA THR A 112 8.30 -3.83 12.84
C THR A 112 7.53 -3.46 14.11
N LEU A 113 6.20 -3.41 14.04
CA LEU A 113 5.33 -3.20 15.20
C LEU A 113 5.14 -4.47 16.04
N ARG A 114 5.13 -5.63 15.38
CA ARG A 114 4.82 -6.93 16.01
C ARG A 114 6.06 -7.62 16.57
N PHE A 115 7.21 -7.34 16.01
CA PHE A 115 8.49 -7.95 16.43
C PHE A 115 9.49 -6.88 16.84
N PRO A 116 10.32 -7.13 17.88
CA PRO A 116 11.30 -6.16 18.35
C PRO A 116 12.38 -5.91 17.29
N GLY A 117 12.68 -4.65 17.04
CA GLY A 117 13.70 -4.21 16.10
C GLY A 117 14.20 -2.81 16.43
N GLN A 118 15.33 -2.42 15.86
CA GLN A 118 15.93 -1.10 16.10
C GLN A 118 15.41 -0.04 15.12
N LEU A 119 15.05 -0.44 13.89
CA LEU A 119 14.61 0.46 12.82
C LEU A 119 13.08 0.40 12.66
N ASN A 120 12.46 1.56 12.43
CA ASN A 120 11.02 1.68 12.13
C ASN A 120 10.12 0.90 13.10
N SER A 121 10.45 0.92 14.38
CA SER A 121 9.80 0.10 15.41
C SER A 121 8.33 0.51 15.69
N ASP A 122 7.90 1.64 15.18
CA ASP A 122 6.52 2.13 15.30
C ASP A 122 6.12 2.93 14.06
N LEU A 123 4.82 3.16 13.90
CA LEU A 123 4.28 3.92 12.75
C LEU A 123 4.82 5.35 12.71
N ARG A 124 5.05 5.97 13.85
CA ARG A 124 5.58 7.32 13.93
C ARG A 124 7.03 7.39 13.43
N LYS A 125 7.88 6.44 13.82
CA LYS A 125 9.25 6.36 13.32
C LYS A 125 9.30 6.09 11.82
N LEU A 126 8.43 5.19 11.32
CA LEU A 126 8.28 4.96 9.89
C LEU A 126 7.91 6.26 9.16
N GLY A 127 6.94 7.00 9.68
CA GLY A 127 6.53 8.28 9.12
C GLY A 127 7.67 9.32 9.09
N VAL A 128 8.36 9.50 10.20
CA VAL A 128 9.49 10.45 10.30
C VAL A 128 10.62 10.09 9.33
N ASN A 129 10.92 8.81 9.17
CA ASN A 129 12.00 8.34 8.30
C ASN A 129 11.63 8.40 6.80
N MET A 130 10.34 8.21 6.47
CA MET A 130 9.89 8.07 5.09
C MET A 130 9.36 9.38 4.49
N ILE A 131 8.88 10.32 5.30
CA ILE A 131 8.19 11.51 4.82
C ILE A 131 9.11 12.74 4.95
N PRO A 132 9.75 13.19 3.86
CA PRO A 132 10.55 14.41 3.89
C PRO A 132 9.69 15.68 3.92
N PHE A 133 8.49 15.64 3.34
CA PHE A 133 7.55 16.75 3.27
C PHE A 133 6.15 16.27 3.71
N PRO A 134 5.49 16.93 4.66
CA PRO A 134 4.23 16.42 5.26
C PRO A 134 3.11 16.09 4.26
N ARG A 135 2.98 16.85 3.19
CA ARG A 135 1.95 16.63 2.15
C ARG A 135 2.29 15.48 1.19
N LEU A 136 3.54 15.06 1.12
CA LEU A 136 4.02 13.99 0.25
C LEU A 136 4.16 12.68 1.05
N HIS A 137 3.05 12.18 1.56
CA HIS A 137 3.00 11.00 2.42
C HIS A 137 2.34 9.78 1.75
N PHE A 138 2.37 9.74 0.42
CA PHE A 138 1.83 8.64 -0.37
C PHE A 138 2.94 7.66 -0.73
N PHE A 139 2.72 6.39 -0.43
CA PHE A 139 3.69 5.31 -0.64
C PHE A 139 3.19 4.30 -1.64
N THR A 140 4.12 3.72 -2.37
CA THR A 140 3.90 2.51 -3.16
C THR A 140 4.59 1.35 -2.47
N CYS A 141 3.98 0.16 -2.49
CA CYS A 141 4.52 -1.05 -1.90
C CYS A 141 4.99 -2.00 -2.98
N GLY A 142 6.17 -2.57 -2.79
CA GLY A 142 6.63 -3.75 -3.51
C GLY A 142 6.78 -4.90 -2.52
N TYR A 143 6.61 -6.14 -2.99
CA TYR A 143 6.80 -7.32 -2.17
C TYR A 143 7.72 -8.33 -2.88
N ALA A 144 8.61 -8.93 -2.13
CA ALA A 144 9.49 -10.01 -2.57
C ALA A 144 9.72 -10.99 -1.40
N PRO A 145 9.82 -12.30 -1.66
CA PRO A 145 9.75 -12.95 -2.96
C PRO A 145 8.32 -13.21 -3.43
N LEU A 146 8.05 -12.98 -4.70
CA LEU A 146 6.83 -13.42 -5.36
C LEU A 146 7.17 -14.56 -6.30
N VAL A 147 6.76 -15.77 -5.94
CA VAL A 147 7.07 -17.01 -6.67
C VAL A 147 5.78 -17.82 -6.81
N ALA A 148 5.56 -18.34 -8.01
CA ALA A 148 4.47 -19.29 -8.22
C ALA A 148 4.64 -20.53 -7.33
N SER A 149 3.56 -21.01 -6.74
CA SER A 149 3.57 -22.15 -5.79
C SER A 149 4.26 -23.39 -6.36
N SER A 150 4.18 -23.61 -7.67
CA SER A 150 4.84 -24.71 -8.38
C SER A 150 6.37 -24.59 -8.46
N LEU A 151 6.91 -23.38 -8.31
CA LEU A 151 8.35 -23.10 -8.41
C LEU A 151 9.02 -22.85 -7.06
N GLN A 152 8.25 -22.74 -5.98
CA GLN A 152 8.74 -22.38 -4.66
C GLN A 152 9.83 -23.34 -4.14
N SER A 153 9.73 -24.64 -4.45
CA SER A 153 10.69 -25.67 -4.02
C SER A 153 12.01 -25.63 -4.79
N TYR A 154 12.07 -24.96 -5.93
CA TYR A 154 13.22 -24.98 -6.82
C TYR A 154 14.04 -23.67 -6.83
N GLN A 155 13.56 -22.62 -6.19
CA GLN A 155 14.27 -21.34 -6.16
C GLN A 155 15.04 -21.16 -4.84
N ALA A 156 16.36 -21.18 -4.94
CA ALA A 156 17.23 -20.67 -3.88
C ALA A 156 17.43 -19.17 -4.10
N LEU A 157 16.75 -18.36 -3.28
CA LEU A 157 16.82 -16.90 -3.38
C LEU A 157 17.93 -16.36 -2.50
N ASN A 158 18.83 -15.58 -3.09
CA ASN A 158 19.86 -14.84 -2.39
C ASN A 158 19.39 -13.42 -2.08
N VAL A 159 19.93 -12.80 -1.01
CA VAL A 159 19.57 -11.43 -0.59
C VAL A 159 19.65 -10.41 -1.74
N PRO A 160 20.71 -10.37 -2.59
CA PRO A 160 20.76 -9.46 -3.73
C PRO A 160 19.60 -9.64 -4.71
N GLN A 161 19.20 -10.88 -4.96
CA GLN A 161 18.07 -11.19 -5.84
C GLN A 161 16.73 -10.72 -5.25
N LEU A 162 16.54 -10.89 -3.93
CA LEU A 162 15.35 -10.39 -3.23
C LEU A 162 15.25 -8.87 -3.31
N VAL A 163 16.34 -8.16 -3.08
CA VAL A 163 16.39 -6.70 -3.21
C VAL A 163 16.06 -6.28 -4.64
N GLN A 164 16.68 -6.91 -5.63
CA GLN A 164 16.41 -6.63 -7.03
C GLN A 164 14.94 -6.88 -7.42
N GLN A 165 14.34 -7.95 -6.90
CA GLN A 165 12.91 -8.24 -7.10
C GLN A 165 12.02 -7.20 -6.43
N GLY A 166 12.34 -6.77 -5.21
CA GLY A 166 11.58 -5.76 -4.48
C GLY A 166 11.49 -4.41 -5.22
N PHE A 167 12.54 -4.03 -5.95
CA PHE A 167 12.58 -2.83 -6.78
C PHE A 167 12.09 -3.04 -8.22
N SER A 168 11.69 -4.26 -8.58
CA SER A 168 11.16 -4.53 -9.92
C SER A 168 9.78 -3.90 -10.10
N PRO A 169 9.52 -3.24 -11.25
CA PRO A 169 8.18 -2.74 -11.57
C PRO A 169 7.10 -3.83 -11.57
N HIS A 170 7.50 -5.07 -11.84
CA HIS A 170 6.58 -6.21 -11.86
C HIS A 170 6.11 -6.66 -10.48
N ASN A 171 6.81 -6.28 -9.42
CA ASN A 171 6.48 -6.60 -8.04
C ASN A 171 5.85 -5.41 -7.30
N ASN A 172 5.70 -4.27 -7.98
CA ASN A 172 5.07 -3.10 -7.40
C ASN A 172 3.54 -3.25 -7.43
N MET A 173 2.90 -3.02 -6.30
CA MET A 173 1.44 -3.09 -6.13
C MET A 173 0.70 -1.84 -6.65
N ALA A 174 1.42 -0.87 -7.18
CA ALA A 174 0.89 0.25 -7.93
C ALA A 174 1.42 0.19 -9.37
N ALA A 175 0.60 0.57 -10.35
CA ALA A 175 0.97 0.55 -11.77
C ALA A 175 1.93 1.70 -12.14
N ILE A 176 3.08 1.74 -11.47
CA ILE A 176 4.12 2.76 -11.63
C ILE A 176 5.44 2.06 -11.97
N ASP A 177 6.17 2.60 -12.95
CA ASP A 177 7.55 2.18 -13.22
C ASP A 177 8.53 3.09 -12.44
N PRO A 178 9.14 2.60 -11.35
CA PRO A 178 10.04 3.41 -10.53
C PRO A 178 11.35 3.77 -11.26
N ARG A 179 11.69 3.11 -12.36
CA ARG A 179 12.90 3.39 -13.15
C ARG A 179 12.81 4.71 -13.92
N SER A 180 11.59 5.16 -14.24
CA SER A 180 11.36 6.43 -14.93
C SER A 180 11.34 7.64 -14.00
N GLY A 181 11.35 7.41 -12.68
CA GLY A 181 11.29 8.44 -11.64
C GLY A 181 12.54 8.50 -10.77
N LYS A 182 12.45 9.31 -9.71
CA LYS A 182 13.47 9.39 -8.66
C LYS A 182 12.82 9.09 -7.31
N TYR A 183 13.55 8.39 -6.45
CA TYR A 183 13.11 8.12 -5.09
C TYR A 183 13.40 9.32 -4.19
N LEU A 184 12.43 9.72 -3.39
CA LEU A 184 12.65 10.62 -2.25
C LEU A 184 13.14 9.82 -1.04
N THR A 185 12.50 8.70 -0.79
CA THR A 185 12.83 7.80 0.32
C THR A 185 12.49 6.36 -0.05
N VAL A 186 13.15 5.42 0.60
CA VAL A 186 12.90 3.97 0.46
C VAL A 186 13.07 3.31 1.82
N ALA A 187 12.18 2.40 2.17
CA ALA A 187 12.34 1.49 3.29
C ALA A 187 12.23 0.04 2.79
N ALA A 188 13.16 -0.78 3.18
CA ALA A 188 13.09 -2.23 3.04
C ALA A 188 12.91 -2.83 4.45
N ILE A 189 11.84 -3.61 4.62
CA ILE A 189 11.40 -4.17 5.89
C ILE A 189 11.39 -5.69 5.78
#